data_bbde0de0f6c93f8d8c941a2e3c14cf48
#
_entry.id   bbde0de0f6c93f8d8c941a2e3c14cf48
#
_cell.length_a   1.000
_cell.length_b   1.000
_cell.length_c   1.000
_cell.angle_alpha   90.00
_cell.angle_beta   90.00
_cell.angle_gamma   90.00
#
_symmetry.space_group_name_H-M   'P 1'
#
loop_
_entity.id
_entity.type
_entity.pdbx_description
1 polymer ?
#
loop_
_entity_poly.entity_id
_entity_poly.type
_entity_poly.pdbx_seq_one_letter_code
_entity_poly.pdbx_strand_id
1 'polypeptide(L)'
;TGPDWYVDTAHNEQALTRVLSTFASRPGGHRKVVLFGAMADKNLPAGTGRLLADFDGVVGAPVSLPRSLTAGELAARLEDWGLSPVAWDAAGDVAGTVRVAPGMGEAISALAASLRDGDEVLVTGSCFTVAEALHRMGFADLEETRAPRPATGLAEARSSDLGKESS
;
A
#
# COMPACT_ATOMS: atom_id res chain seq x y z
N THR A 1 -8.77 -2.28 -18.17
CA THR A 1 -9.99 -2.89 -17.89
C THR A 1 -10.05 -3.27 -16.44
N GLY A 2 -10.29 -2.26 -15.64
CA GLY A 2 -10.33 -2.28 -14.20
C GLY A 2 -9.68 -1.03 -13.64
N PRO A 3 -9.64 -0.88 -12.30
CA PRO A 3 -9.07 0.30 -11.68
C PRO A 3 -7.55 0.38 -11.85
N ASP A 4 -7.02 1.59 -11.76
CA ASP A 4 -5.59 1.83 -11.66
C ASP A 4 -5.13 1.62 -10.21
N TRP A 5 -4.09 0.80 -10.03
CA TRP A 5 -3.56 0.46 -8.72
C TRP A 5 -2.28 1.24 -8.42
N TYR A 6 -2.26 1.87 -7.27
CA TYR A 6 -1.12 2.60 -6.72
C TYR A 6 -0.72 1.99 -5.38
N VAL A 7 0.55 1.92 -5.11
CA VAL A 7 1.07 1.36 -3.85
C VAL A 7 2.01 2.34 -3.17
N ASP A 8 1.91 2.43 -1.86
CA ASP A 8 2.80 3.24 -1.04
C ASP A 8 2.99 2.59 0.33
N THR A 9 4.22 2.47 0.78
CA THR A 9 4.59 1.80 2.03
C THR A 9 4.51 2.66 3.28
N ALA A 10 3.80 3.79 3.22
CA ALA A 10 3.58 4.67 4.37
C ALA A 10 2.99 3.88 5.56
N HIS A 11 3.60 4.02 6.73
CA HIS A 11 3.28 3.24 7.92
C HIS A 11 3.39 4.03 9.23
N ASN A 12 3.62 5.32 9.16
CA ASN A 12 3.61 6.23 10.31
C ASN A 12 2.75 7.46 9.98
N GLU A 13 2.43 8.24 11.00
CA GLU A 13 1.56 9.41 10.88
C GLU A 13 1.98 10.36 9.76
N GLN A 14 3.25 10.75 9.74
CA GLN A 14 3.74 11.75 8.80
C GLN A 14 3.68 11.24 7.36
N ALA A 15 4.10 10.00 7.13
CA ALA A 15 4.09 9.39 5.80
C ALA A 15 2.65 9.17 5.30
N LEU A 16 1.75 8.66 6.17
CA LEU A 16 0.34 8.47 5.84
C LEU A 16 -0.37 9.79 5.55
N THR A 17 -0.14 10.81 6.37
CA THR A 17 -0.69 12.15 6.12
C THR A 17 -0.29 12.65 4.73
N ARG A 18 0.98 12.49 4.38
CA ARG A 18 1.50 12.94 3.10
C ARG A 18 0.90 12.17 1.93
N VAL A 19 0.94 10.84 1.96
CA VAL A 19 0.45 10.02 0.84
C VAL A 19 -1.05 10.14 0.66
N LEU A 20 -1.84 10.07 1.73
CA LEU A 20 -3.29 10.18 1.66
C LEU A 20 -3.72 11.56 1.13
N SER A 21 -3.17 12.65 1.67
CA SER A 21 -3.48 14.00 1.20
C SER A 21 -3.08 14.22 -0.26
N THR A 22 -1.90 13.75 -0.66
CA THR A 22 -1.41 13.88 -2.03
C THR A 22 -2.28 13.08 -2.99
N PHE A 23 -2.65 11.87 -2.63
CA PHE A 23 -3.46 11.00 -3.49
C PHE A 23 -4.90 11.52 -3.61
N ALA A 24 -5.51 11.97 -2.52
CA ALA A 24 -6.85 12.55 -2.53
C ALA A 24 -6.94 13.78 -3.43
N SER A 25 -5.90 14.63 -3.43
CA SER A 25 -5.85 15.88 -4.20
C SER A 25 -5.40 15.72 -5.66
N ARG A 26 -4.99 14.54 -6.09
CA ARG A 26 -4.60 14.30 -7.49
C ARG A 26 -5.75 14.61 -8.44
N PRO A 27 -5.50 15.32 -9.54
CA PRO A 27 -6.49 15.47 -10.60
C PRO A 27 -6.68 14.15 -11.33
N GLY A 28 -7.89 13.90 -11.81
CA GLY A 28 -8.24 12.66 -12.55
C GLY A 28 -8.86 11.60 -11.64
N GLY A 29 -9.16 10.45 -12.26
CA GLY A 29 -9.90 9.37 -11.62
C GLY A 29 -11.39 9.69 -11.47
N HIS A 30 -12.23 8.68 -11.58
CA HIS A 30 -13.66 8.81 -11.32
C HIS A 30 -13.94 8.64 -9.83
N ARG A 31 -13.39 7.59 -9.24
CA ARG A 31 -13.49 7.27 -7.81
C ARG A 31 -12.09 6.95 -7.27
N LYS A 32 -11.82 7.39 -6.08
CA LYS A 32 -10.57 7.10 -5.37
C LYS A 32 -10.87 6.28 -4.13
N VAL A 33 -10.36 5.07 -4.08
CA VAL A 33 -10.57 4.14 -2.97
C VAL A 33 -9.24 3.80 -2.32
N VAL A 34 -9.23 3.61 -1.01
CA VAL A 34 -8.05 3.17 -0.27
C VAL A 34 -8.23 1.73 0.17
N LEU A 35 -7.25 0.88 -0.15
CA LEU A 35 -7.05 -0.42 0.49
C LEU A 35 -6.02 -0.24 1.61
N PHE A 36 -6.49 -0.34 2.85
CA PHE A 36 -5.73 -0.01 4.04
C PHE A 36 -5.49 -1.22 4.93
N GLY A 37 -4.24 -1.41 5.33
CA GLY A 37 -3.88 -2.40 6.35
C GLY A 37 -2.90 -1.80 7.35
N ALA A 38 -3.00 -2.24 8.60
CA ALA A 38 -2.13 -1.74 9.65
C ALA A 38 -1.61 -2.87 10.53
N MET A 39 -0.40 -2.69 11.03
CA MET A 39 0.20 -3.59 11.99
C MET A 39 -0.22 -3.20 13.41
N ALA A 40 -0.39 -4.18 14.29
CA ALA A 40 -0.87 -3.97 15.66
C ALA A 40 0.08 -3.12 16.51
N ASP A 41 1.37 -3.18 16.22
CA ASP A 41 2.43 -2.43 16.94
C ASP A 41 2.56 -0.97 16.50
N LYS A 42 1.76 -0.52 15.53
CA LYS A 42 1.78 0.86 15.06
C LYS A 42 0.67 1.67 15.71
N ASN A 43 1.08 2.66 16.48
CA ASN A 43 0.14 3.62 17.08
C ASN A 43 -0.11 4.76 16.07
N LEU A 44 -1.08 4.55 15.20
CA LEU A 44 -1.50 5.57 14.25
C LEU A 44 -2.56 6.48 14.91
N PRO A 45 -2.48 7.80 14.73
CA PRO A 45 -3.39 8.74 15.38
C PRO A 45 -4.77 8.76 14.72
N ALA A 46 -5.77 9.20 15.47
CA ALA A 46 -7.15 9.36 14.99
C ALA A 46 -7.27 10.32 13.77
N GLY A 47 -6.32 11.21 13.59
CA GLY A 47 -6.26 12.08 12.41
C GLY A 47 -6.17 11.33 11.08
N THR A 48 -5.68 10.08 11.10
CA THR A 48 -5.69 9.19 9.92
C THR A 48 -7.11 8.94 9.41
N GLY A 49 -8.10 8.82 10.30
CA GLY A 49 -9.50 8.64 9.91
C GLY A 49 -10.06 9.79 9.10
N ARG A 50 -9.69 11.03 9.42
CA ARG A 50 -10.12 12.21 8.64
C ARG A 50 -9.59 12.17 7.22
N LEU A 51 -8.33 11.74 7.06
CA LEU A 51 -7.72 11.62 5.75
C LEU A 51 -8.35 10.49 4.93
N LEU A 52 -8.69 9.37 5.56
CA LEU A 52 -9.40 8.27 4.91
C LEU A 52 -10.83 8.66 4.52
N ALA A 53 -11.49 9.52 5.28
CA ALA A 53 -12.84 10.00 4.97
C ALA A 53 -12.92 10.86 3.70
N ASP A 54 -11.80 11.38 3.20
CA ASP A 54 -11.73 12.15 1.95
C ASP A 54 -11.82 11.27 0.68
N PHE A 55 -11.81 9.96 0.84
CA PHE A 55 -11.88 9.00 -0.27
C PHE A 55 -13.32 8.55 -0.54
N ASP A 56 -13.57 8.14 -1.78
CA ASP A 56 -14.87 7.60 -2.20
C ASP A 56 -15.19 6.24 -1.57
N GLY A 57 -14.19 5.55 -1.04
CA GLY A 57 -14.36 4.30 -0.31
C GLY A 57 -13.10 3.90 0.42
N VAL A 58 -13.27 3.13 1.49
CA VAL A 58 -12.16 2.57 2.27
C VAL A 58 -12.41 1.09 2.48
N VAL A 59 -11.46 0.27 2.08
CA VAL A 59 -11.45 -1.17 2.38
C VAL A 59 -10.28 -1.47 3.29
N GLY A 60 -10.57 -1.83 4.53
CA GLY A 60 -9.58 -2.38 5.44
C GLY A 60 -9.34 -3.87 5.15
N ALA A 61 -8.09 -4.31 5.21
CA ALA A 61 -7.77 -5.73 5.10
C ALA A 61 -6.65 -6.13 6.06
N PRO A 62 -6.83 -7.21 6.83
CA PRO A 62 -5.75 -7.78 7.62
C PRO A 62 -4.68 -8.38 6.70
N VAL A 63 -3.44 -8.33 7.16
CA VAL A 63 -2.28 -8.99 6.52
C VAL A 63 -2.08 -10.36 7.17
N SER A 64 -1.66 -11.35 6.40
CA SER A 64 -1.45 -12.73 6.87
C SER A 64 -0.17 -12.87 7.70
N LEU A 65 -0.02 -12.04 8.73
CA LEU A 65 1.11 -12.03 9.65
C LEU A 65 0.62 -11.97 11.10
N PRO A 66 1.32 -12.61 12.06
CA PRO A 66 0.91 -12.62 13.47
C PRO A 66 0.79 -11.26 14.13
N ARG A 67 1.52 -10.24 13.62
CA ARG A 67 1.48 -8.87 14.12
C ARG A 67 0.47 -7.96 13.40
N SER A 68 -0.29 -8.50 12.48
CA SER A 68 -1.38 -7.76 11.82
C SER A 68 -2.53 -7.57 12.79
N LEU A 69 -3.25 -6.48 12.65
CA LEU A 69 -4.60 -6.38 13.22
C LEU A 69 -5.49 -7.42 12.56
N THR A 70 -6.32 -8.09 13.33
CA THR A 70 -7.41 -8.90 12.81
C THR A 70 -8.46 -8.01 12.14
N ALA A 71 -9.36 -8.58 11.35
CA ALA A 71 -10.45 -7.81 10.73
C ALA A 71 -11.30 -7.08 11.77
N GLY A 72 -11.60 -7.70 12.90
CA GLY A 72 -12.36 -7.09 13.99
C GLY A 72 -11.62 -5.93 14.66
N GLU A 73 -10.33 -6.10 14.94
CA GLU A 73 -9.50 -5.04 15.51
C GLU A 73 -9.31 -3.86 14.54
N LEU A 74 -9.19 -4.16 13.26
CA LEU A 74 -9.10 -3.13 12.23
C LEU A 74 -10.41 -2.35 12.10
N ALA A 75 -11.56 -3.02 12.13
CA ALA A 75 -12.87 -2.38 12.14
C ALA A 75 -13.03 -1.47 13.37
N ALA A 76 -12.71 -1.96 14.56
CA ALA A 76 -12.74 -1.18 15.80
C ALA A 76 -11.81 0.06 15.72
N ARG A 77 -10.63 -0.10 15.13
CA ARG A 77 -9.69 1.00 14.92
C ARG A 77 -10.27 2.08 14.00
N LEU A 78 -10.93 1.68 12.91
CA LEU A 78 -11.58 2.61 11.98
C LEU A 78 -12.75 3.34 12.67
N GLU A 79 -13.52 2.65 13.51
CA GLU A 79 -14.58 3.25 14.34
C GLU A 79 -14.02 4.28 15.32
N ASP A 80 -12.94 3.96 16.02
CA ASP A 80 -12.24 4.87 16.93
C ASP A 80 -11.73 6.14 16.22
N TRP A 81 -11.45 6.03 14.93
CA TRP A 81 -11.07 7.15 14.08
C TRP A 81 -12.24 7.93 13.49
N GLY A 82 -13.47 7.60 13.88
CA GLY A 82 -14.70 8.31 13.46
C GLY A 82 -15.26 7.84 12.11
N LEU A 83 -14.78 6.73 11.58
CA LEU A 83 -15.37 6.09 10.40
C LEU A 83 -16.49 5.12 10.82
N SER A 84 -17.35 4.75 9.88
CA SER A 84 -18.49 3.86 10.14
C SER A 84 -18.41 2.61 9.26
N PRO A 85 -17.63 1.58 9.64
CA PRO A 85 -17.56 0.35 8.88
C PRO A 85 -18.92 -0.33 8.78
N VAL A 86 -19.30 -0.71 7.57
CA VAL A 86 -20.47 -1.55 7.32
C VAL A 86 -20.06 -3.02 7.20
N ALA A 87 -21.02 -3.93 7.32
CA ALA A 87 -20.75 -5.36 7.20
C ALA A 87 -20.08 -5.69 5.88
N TRP A 88 -19.15 -6.64 5.91
CA TRP A 88 -18.49 -7.12 4.71
C TRP A 88 -19.50 -7.78 3.76
N ASP A 89 -19.46 -7.36 2.52
CA ASP A 89 -20.20 -7.94 1.41
C ASP A 89 -19.28 -7.96 0.19
N ALA A 90 -18.88 -9.14 -0.22
CA ALA A 90 -17.96 -9.33 -1.34
C ALA A 90 -18.54 -8.90 -2.69
N ALA A 91 -19.86 -8.86 -2.83
CA ALA A 91 -20.57 -8.43 -4.04
C ALA A 91 -21.03 -6.97 -3.98
N GLY A 92 -20.92 -6.33 -2.82
CA GLY A 92 -21.36 -4.96 -2.62
C GLY A 92 -20.40 -3.93 -3.22
N ASP A 93 -20.94 -2.82 -3.69
CA ASP A 93 -20.11 -1.71 -4.16
C ASP A 93 -19.27 -1.17 -2.98
N VAL A 94 -17.98 -1.02 -3.21
CA VAL A 94 -17.04 -0.46 -2.23
C VAL A 94 -17.10 1.06 -2.18
N ALA A 95 -17.61 1.71 -3.22
CA ALA A 95 -17.74 3.16 -3.26
C ALA A 95 -18.81 3.64 -2.26
N GLY A 96 -18.53 4.77 -1.62
CA GLY A 96 -19.41 5.35 -0.60
C GLY A 96 -19.43 4.59 0.72
N THR A 97 -18.57 3.60 0.92
CA THR A 97 -18.55 2.76 2.12
C THR A 97 -17.18 2.64 2.76
N VAL A 98 -17.18 2.35 4.05
CA VAL A 98 -16.03 1.83 4.77
C VAL A 98 -16.32 0.38 5.10
N ARG A 99 -15.45 -0.54 4.71
CA ARG A 99 -15.61 -1.98 4.94
C ARG A 99 -14.30 -2.59 5.40
N VAL A 100 -14.39 -3.70 6.13
CA VAL A 100 -13.21 -4.49 6.46
C VAL A 100 -13.41 -5.89 5.92
N ALA A 101 -12.53 -6.28 5.01
CA ALA A 101 -12.53 -7.61 4.41
C ALA A 101 -12.00 -8.66 5.40
N PRO A 102 -12.39 -9.92 5.25
CA PRO A 102 -11.82 -11.02 6.03
C PRO A 102 -10.31 -11.19 5.80
N GLY A 103 -9.83 -10.87 4.61
CA GLY A 103 -8.43 -10.94 4.22
C GLY A 103 -8.11 -10.12 2.98
N MET A 104 -6.83 -10.07 2.66
CA MET A 104 -6.31 -9.28 1.53
C MET A 104 -6.85 -9.78 0.18
N GLY A 105 -6.97 -11.09 -0.01
CA GLY A 105 -7.48 -11.69 -1.25
C GLY A 105 -8.93 -11.29 -1.53
N GLU A 106 -9.78 -11.34 -0.51
CA GLU A 106 -11.19 -10.94 -0.61
C GLU A 106 -11.32 -9.44 -0.89
N ALA A 107 -10.49 -8.63 -0.25
CA ALA A 107 -10.47 -7.19 -0.50
C ALA A 107 -10.13 -6.86 -1.95
N ILE A 108 -9.06 -7.44 -2.49
CA ILE A 108 -8.62 -7.22 -3.87
C ILE A 108 -9.68 -7.71 -4.85
N SER A 109 -10.27 -8.87 -4.63
CA SER A 109 -11.30 -9.43 -5.50
C SER A 109 -12.54 -8.53 -5.55
N ALA A 110 -13.00 -8.02 -4.40
CA ALA A 110 -14.13 -7.12 -4.32
C ALA A 110 -13.84 -5.77 -5.01
N LEU A 111 -12.65 -5.20 -4.79
CA LEU A 111 -12.22 -3.97 -5.45
C LEU A 111 -12.18 -4.13 -6.97
N ALA A 112 -11.57 -5.22 -7.47
CA ALA A 112 -11.49 -5.50 -8.89
C ALA A 112 -12.88 -5.73 -9.53
N ALA A 113 -13.83 -6.29 -8.79
CA ALA A 113 -15.17 -6.56 -9.28
C ALA A 113 -16.09 -5.31 -9.28
N SER A 114 -15.91 -4.40 -8.32
CA SER A 114 -16.79 -3.24 -8.13
C SER A 114 -16.30 -1.95 -8.82
N LEU A 115 -15.01 -1.84 -9.07
CA LEU A 115 -14.39 -0.66 -9.67
C LEU A 115 -14.19 -0.83 -11.18
N ARG A 116 -14.14 0.29 -11.89
CA ARG A 116 -14.11 0.38 -13.35
C ARG A 116 -12.84 1.06 -13.85
N ASP A 117 -12.68 1.07 -15.15
CA ASP A 117 -11.64 1.85 -15.81
C ASP A 117 -11.73 3.33 -15.41
N GLY A 118 -10.62 3.90 -15.01
CA GLY A 118 -10.52 5.27 -14.54
C GLY A 118 -10.74 5.45 -13.03
N ASP A 119 -11.22 4.43 -12.31
CA ASP A 119 -11.19 4.43 -10.85
C ASP A 119 -9.75 4.16 -10.38
N GLU A 120 -9.39 4.70 -9.23
CA GLU A 120 -8.04 4.59 -8.67
C GLU A 120 -8.07 3.93 -7.29
N VAL A 121 -7.16 3.00 -7.04
CA VAL A 121 -6.99 2.35 -5.74
C VAL A 121 -5.59 2.65 -5.19
N LEU A 122 -5.53 3.20 -4.00
CA LEU A 122 -4.28 3.33 -3.24
C LEU A 122 -4.18 2.20 -2.20
N VAL A 123 -3.13 1.40 -2.29
CA VAL A 123 -2.79 0.38 -1.28
C VAL A 123 -1.74 0.96 -0.35
N THR A 124 -2.05 1.07 0.95
CA THR A 124 -1.14 1.69 1.91
C THR A 124 -1.38 1.23 3.36
N GLY A 125 -0.56 1.71 4.28
CA GLY A 125 -0.65 1.48 5.72
C GLY A 125 0.52 0.69 6.30
N SER A 126 1.18 -0.13 5.51
CA SER A 126 2.45 -0.77 5.86
C SER A 126 3.12 -1.39 4.64
N CYS A 127 4.43 -1.64 4.73
CA CYS A 127 5.14 -2.38 3.69
C CYS A 127 4.61 -3.82 3.54
N PHE A 128 4.14 -4.43 4.62
CA PHE A 128 3.54 -5.78 4.59
C PHE A 128 2.19 -5.78 3.88
N THR A 129 1.38 -4.74 4.06
CA THR A 129 0.11 -4.55 3.33
C THR A 129 0.36 -4.50 1.83
N VAL A 130 1.32 -3.69 1.41
CA VAL A 130 1.70 -3.56 -0.01
C VAL A 130 2.25 -4.86 -0.56
N ALA A 131 3.16 -5.52 0.16
CA ALA A 131 3.76 -6.78 -0.28
C ALA A 131 2.71 -7.88 -0.48
N GLU A 132 1.80 -8.07 0.49
CA GLU A 132 0.74 -9.07 0.36
C GLU A 132 -0.25 -8.73 -0.75
N ALA A 133 -0.63 -7.45 -0.90
CA ALA A 133 -1.49 -7.03 -1.99
C ALA A 133 -0.88 -7.33 -3.36
N LEU A 134 0.39 -6.98 -3.57
CA LEU A 134 1.09 -7.26 -4.81
C LEU A 134 1.20 -8.77 -5.08
N HIS A 135 1.50 -9.56 -4.05
CA HIS A 135 1.53 -11.01 -4.16
C HIS A 135 0.16 -11.57 -4.59
N ARG A 136 -0.94 -11.11 -3.96
CA ARG A 136 -2.30 -11.54 -4.30
C ARG A 136 -2.75 -11.10 -5.70
N MET A 137 -2.22 -10.01 -6.20
CA MET A 137 -2.45 -9.54 -7.58
C MET A 137 -1.61 -10.29 -8.62
N GLY A 138 -0.77 -11.24 -8.21
CA GLY A 138 0.06 -12.03 -9.11
C GLY A 138 1.41 -11.40 -9.47
N PHE A 139 1.80 -10.33 -8.79
CA PHE A 139 3.17 -9.82 -8.84
C PHE A 139 4.03 -10.66 -7.88
N ALA A 140 4.19 -11.94 -8.19
CA ALA A 140 5.11 -12.82 -7.47
C ALA A 140 6.53 -12.31 -7.71
N ASP A 141 7.34 -12.30 -6.63
CA ASP A 141 8.79 -12.13 -6.68
C ASP A 141 9.33 -10.74 -7.07
N LEU A 142 8.92 -9.71 -6.33
CA LEU A 142 9.73 -8.49 -6.25
C LEU A 142 11.14 -8.77 -5.67
N GLU A 143 11.37 -9.95 -5.12
CA GLU A 143 12.72 -10.40 -4.70
C GLU A 143 13.65 -10.62 -5.90
N GLU A 144 13.15 -10.87 -7.10
CA GLU A 144 13.96 -10.96 -8.30
C GLU A 144 14.23 -9.61 -8.97
N THR A 145 13.62 -8.53 -8.53
CA THR A 145 14.08 -7.19 -8.92
C THR A 145 15.34 -6.87 -8.09
N ARG A 146 16.32 -7.67 -8.35
CA ARG A 146 17.67 -7.68 -7.89
C ARG A 146 18.20 -6.27 -7.73
N ALA A 147 18.77 -5.99 -6.56
CA ALA A 147 19.68 -4.90 -6.35
C ALA A 147 20.60 -4.71 -7.58
N PRO A 148 20.83 -3.47 -8.02
CA PRO A 148 21.71 -3.22 -9.15
C PRO A 148 23.02 -3.97 -8.92
N ARG A 149 23.43 -4.78 -9.90
CA ARG A 149 24.76 -5.39 -9.90
C ARG A 149 25.75 -4.30 -9.56
N PRO A 150 26.62 -4.50 -8.57
CA PRO A 150 27.75 -3.61 -8.42
C PRO A 150 28.47 -3.59 -9.76
N ALA A 151 28.74 -2.40 -10.27
CA ALA A 151 29.49 -2.22 -11.48
C ALA A 151 30.88 -2.87 -11.26
N THR A 152 31.04 -4.09 -11.68
CA THR A 152 32.34 -4.75 -11.87
C THR A 152 32.97 -4.07 -13.08
N GLY A 153 33.77 -3.06 -12.82
CA GLY A 153 34.48 -2.36 -13.90
C GLY A 153 35.12 -1.07 -13.49
N LEU A 154 35.78 -1.00 -12.33
CA LEU A 154 36.65 0.14 -12.00
C LEU A 154 37.74 -0.25 -10.96
N ALA A 155 38.41 -1.37 -11.17
CA ALA A 155 39.55 -1.74 -10.34
C ALA A 155 40.63 -2.49 -11.14
N GLU A 156 40.83 -2.16 -12.42
CA GLU A 156 42.01 -2.60 -13.16
C GLU A 156 42.45 -1.53 -14.14
N ALA A 157 42.92 -0.43 -13.61
CA ALA A 157 43.77 0.51 -14.35
C ALA A 157 44.44 1.44 -13.37
N ARG A 158 45.51 1.01 -12.75
CA ARG A 158 46.62 1.83 -12.24
C ARG A 158 47.57 0.99 -11.39
N SER A 159 48.33 0.17 -12.05
CA SER A 159 49.59 -0.35 -11.49
C SER A 159 50.54 -0.77 -12.63
N SER A 160 50.86 0.17 -13.46
CA SER A 160 51.99 0.04 -14.36
C SER A 160 52.34 1.42 -14.91
N ASP A 161 52.97 2.24 -14.09
CA ASP A 161 53.86 3.32 -14.57
C ASP A 161 54.45 4.07 -13.34
N LEU A 162 55.34 3.39 -12.67
CA LEU A 162 56.35 4.06 -11.82
C LEU A 162 57.58 3.12 -11.75
N GLY A 163 58.43 3.29 -12.69
CA GLY A 163 59.69 2.61 -12.60
C GLY A 163 60.46 2.64 -13.90
N LYS A 164 61.10 3.74 -14.16
CA LYS A 164 62.40 3.81 -14.81
C LYS A 164 62.71 5.23 -15.26
N GLU A 165 63.44 5.91 -14.44
CA GLU A 165 64.51 6.80 -14.89
C GLU A 165 65.41 7.08 -13.69
N SER A 166 66.55 6.42 -13.68
CA SER A 166 67.73 6.78 -12.96
C SER A 166 68.90 6.49 -13.88
N SER A 167 69.52 7.51 -14.36
CA SER A 167 70.95 7.61 -14.66
C SER A 167 71.35 9.02 -14.95
#